data_7c731181d9a5e7c23f9707f4a51ac6ef
#
_entry.id   7c731181d9a5e7c23f9707f4a51ac6ef
#
_cell.length_a   1.000
_cell.length_b   1.000
_cell.length_c   1.000
_cell.angle_alpha   90.00
_cell.angle_beta   90.00
_cell.angle_gamma   90.00
#
_symmetry.space_group_name_H-M   'P 1'
#
loop_
_entity.id
_entity.type
_entity.pdbx_description
1 polymer ?
#
loop_
_entity_poly.entity_id
_entity_poly.type
_entity_poly.pdbx_seq_one_letter_code
_entity_poly.pdbx_strand_id
1 'polypeptide(L)'
;MDKHLSTPTPSSASPSVPALELRAIDKRFGSVHANRTVSFAVAPGSIHGLIGENGAGKSTLMNIVYGFHRADSGEIRVNGRSVEITSPQEAIAAGIGMGHQHFMLVENFTVLENVVLGVEGGALLAGGLARARTELERLARDYALDVPLDAVVSELPVGLQQRVEILKALYRGAQILILDEPTAVLTPQEADALFRMLRRLRDEGKSVVLVTHKLREIMAITDRVTVMRQGAIVAEVATATTSPRELAEKMVGRAVLLRVDKSLAQPGATLLAVRDLDVRDRLGVARVKGVSFDLRAGEIVGLAGVSGNGQSELLEALAGIRFPTRGSITLQNHDLIRERLDPRQRRALGLAHVPEDRLRMGVVANFSAEDNAILGYHDRATYNPGALLDRAAIRAACEGKMAAHDVRPPMPSLRISAFSGGNQQKLVLAREIDVDPRVLLIGQPTRGVDIGAIEFIHKKLVALRDAGKALLIVSVELDEILGLADRILVMNAGEIVGELLRADATEEKIGLMMAGIDSRAGFSPPTESGLKSALPQT
;
A
#
# COMPACT_ATOMS: atom_id res chain seq x y z
N MET A 1 -58.10 -28.75 26.77
CA MET A 1 -57.99 -28.19 25.40
C MET A 1 -56.68 -27.48 25.28
N ASP A 2 -55.61 -28.27 25.13
CA ASP A 2 -54.24 -27.75 25.04
C ASP A 2 -53.90 -27.52 23.55
N LYS A 3 -53.67 -26.27 23.20
CA LYS A 3 -53.12 -25.90 21.88
C LYS A 3 -51.61 -25.95 21.94
N HIS A 4 -51.03 -27.01 21.37
CA HIS A 4 -49.60 -27.07 21.03
C HIS A 4 -49.27 -25.99 20.01
N LEU A 5 -48.50 -24.98 20.44
CA LEU A 5 -47.80 -24.06 19.57
C LEU A 5 -46.56 -24.79 19.03
N SER A 6 -46.61 -25.19 17.77
CA SER A 6 -45.45 -25.69 17.03
C SER A 6 -44.54 -24.51 16.68
N THR A 7 -43.34 -24.49 17.27
CA THR A 7 -42.21 -23.62 16.85
C THR A 7 -41.77 -23.98 15.44
N PRO A 8 -41.57 -23.00 14.54
CA PRO A 8 -41.05 -23.31 13.22
C PRO A 8 -39.57 -23.68 13.34
N THR A 9 -39.23 -24.86 12.88
CA THR A 9 -37.86 -25.36 12.67
C THR A 9 -37.13 -24.43 11.67
N PRO A 10 -35.88 -24.00 11.91
CA PRO A 10 -35.16 -23.22 10.92
C PRO A 10 -34.93 -24.06 9.67
N SER A 11 -35.41 -23.55 8.54
CA SER A 11 -35.23 -24.12 7.21
C SER A 11 -33.72 -24.33 6.94
N SER A 12 -33.32 -25.59 6.75
CA SER A 12 -32.02 -25.96 6.22
C SER A 12 -31.95 -25.48 4.78
N ALA A 13 -31.37 -24.29 4.57
CA ALA A 13 -31.02 -23.83 3.23
C ALA A 13 -30.06 -24.85 2.59
N SER A 14 -30.46 -25.42 1.47
CA SER A 14 -29.60 -26.28 0.66
C SER A 14 -28.28 -25.53 0.36
N PRO A 15 -27.11 -26.17 0.44
CA PRO A 15 -25.86 -25.49 0.17
C PRO A 15 -25.86 -24.94 -1.25
N SER A 16 -25.83 -23.63 -1.39
CA SER A 16 -25.76 -22.97 -2.70
C SER A 16 -24.45 -23.37 -3.38
N VAL A 17 -24.48 -23.65 -4.68
CA VAL A 17 -23.30 -23.98 -5.46
C VAL A 17 -22.35 -22.76 -5.43
N PRO A 18 -21.06 -22.92 -5.04
CA PRO A 18 -20.12 -21.79 -5.03
C PRO A 18 -19.93 -21.16 -6.41
N ALA A 19 -19.77 -19.84 -6.45
CA ALA A 19 -19.41 -19.13 -7.68
C ALA A 19 -17.99 -19.51 -8.14
N LEU A 20 -17.04 -19.57 -7.19
CA LEU A 20 -15.67 -20.04 -7.41
C LEU A 20 -15.32 -21.05 -6.31
N GLU A 21 -14.77 -22.19 -6.69
CA GLU A 21 -14.27 -23.19 -5.73
C GLU A 21 -12.90 -23.68 -6.18
N LEU A 22 -11.94 -23.62 -5.28
CA LEU A 22 -10.61 -24.17 -5.44
C LEU A 22 -10.48 -25.42 -4.60
N ARG A 23 -9.96 -26.51 -5.20
CA ARG A 23 -9.79 -27.79 -4.53
C ARG A 23 -8.34 -28.24 -4.61
N ALA A 24 -7.69 -28.31 -3.48
CA ALA A 24 -6.33 -28.84 -3.32
C ALA A 24 -5.31 -28.25 -4.31
N ILE A 25 -5.38 -26.95 -4.58
CA ILE A 25 -4.44 -26.24 -5.47
C ILE A 25 -3.03 -26.29 -4.88
N ASP A 26 -2.10 -26.84 -5.62
CA ASP A 26 -0.67 -26.90 -5.27
C ASP A 26 0.18 -26.17 -6.31
N LYS A 27 1.20 -25.41 -5.85
CA LYS A 27 2.13 -24.69 -6.73
C LYS A 27 3.49 -24.54 -6.11
N ARG A 28 4.53 -24.93 -6.87
CA ARG A 28 5.92 -24.74 -6.52
C ARG A 28 6.67 -23.92 -7.57
N PHE A 29 7.61 -23.12 -7.12
CA PHE A 29 8.61 -22.44 -7.94
C PHE A 29 10.00 -22.82 -7.41
N GLY A 30 10.63 -23.81 -8.04
CA GLY A 30 11.89 -24.37 -7.54
C GLY A 30 11.75 -24.89 -6.10
N SER A 31 12.50 -24.31 -5.17
CA SER A 31 12.45 -24.66 -3.74
C SER A 31 11.29 -24.01 -2.99
N VAL A 32 10.62 -23.01 -3.59
CA VAL A 32 9.53 -22.26 -2.93
C VAL A 32 8.20 -22.96 -3.16
N HIS A 33 7.53 -23.41 -2.09
CA HIS A 33 6.18 -23.97 -2.14
C HIS A 33 5.16 -22.85 -1.91
N ALA A 34 4.74 -22.21 -3.00
CA ALA A 34 3.92 -20.99 -2.96
C ALA A 34 2.46 -21.24 -2.55
N ASN A 35 1.86 -22.36 -3.00
CA ASN A 35 0.53 -22.80 -2.56
C ASN A 35 0.60 -24.30 -2.19
N ARG A 36 0.06 -24.64 -1.02
CA ARG A 36 0.14 -25.97 -0.42
C ARG A 36 -1.27 -26.52 -0.22
N THR A 37 -1.75 -27.29 -1.17
CA THR A 37 -3.07 -27.95 -1.11
C THR A 37 -4.19 -26.99 -0.71
N VAL A 38 -4.22 -25.81 -1.37
CA VAL A 38 -5.14 -24.73 -1.03
C VAL A 38 -6.55 -25.07 -1.50
N SER A 39 -7.52 -25.01 -0.59
CA SER A 39 -8.94 -25.21 -0.90
C SER A 39 -9.77 -24.13 -0.23
N PHE A 40 -10.59 -23.40 -0.98
CA PHE A 40 -11.59 -22.47 -0.45
C PHE A 40 -12.71 -22.22 -1.47
N ALA A 41 -13.82 -21.67 -1.02
CA ALA A 41 -14.98 -21.42 -1.85
C ALA A 41 -15.53 -20.01 -1.64
N VAL A 42 -15.96 -19.39 -2.75
CA VAL A 42 -16.63 -18.09 -2.79
C VAL A 42 -18.10 -18.28 -3.05
N ALA A 43 -18.95 -17.79 -2.17
CA ALA A 43 -20.40 -17.88 -2.34
C ALA A 43 -20.87 -16.95 -3.48
N PRO A 44 -21.94 -17.31 -4.22
CA PRO A 44 -22.54 -16.42 -5.21
C PRO A 44 -23.03 -15.12 -4.56
N GLY A 45 -22.82 -13.98 -5.24
CA GLY A 45 -23.28 -12.68 -4.75
C GLY A 45 -22.68 -12.32 -3.39
N SER A 46 -21.40 -12.59 -3.18
CA SER A 46 -20.69 -12.26 -1.94
C SER A 46 -19.36 -11.56 -2.19
N ILE A 47 -18.87 -10.85 -1.18
CA ILE A 47 -17.52 -10.28 -1.16
C ILE A 47 -16.68 -11.13 -0.21
N HIS A 48 -15.71 -11.86 -0.76
CA HIS A 48 -14.83 -12.76 -0.03
C HIS A 48 -13.44 -12.13 0.11
N GLY A 49 -12.97 -11.97 1.35
CA GLY A 49 -11.63 -11.49 1.64
C GLY A 49 -10.59 -12.61 1.60
N LEU A 50 -9.50 -12.43 0.88
CA LEU A 50 -8.32 -13.29 0.93
C LEU A 50 -7.18 -12.50 1.53
N ILE A 51 -6.80 -12.82 2.77
CA ILE A 51 -5.77 -12.10 3.52
C ILE A 51 -4.58 -12.99 3.85
N GLY A 52 -3.47 -12.37 4.17
CA GLY A 52 -2.23 -13.02 4.57
C GLY A 52 -1.05 -12.07 4.46
N GLU A 53 0.07 -12.42 5.10
CA GLU A 53 1.31 -11.65 4.98
C GLU A 53 1.84 -11.64 3.53
N ASN A 54 2.77 -10.72 3.24
CA ASN A 54 3.46 -10.72 1.95
C ASN A 54 4.24 -12.03 1.78
N GLY A 55 4.12 -12.64 0.59
CA GLY A 55 4.68 -13.98 0.36
C GLY A 55 3.84 -15.15 0.89
N ALA A 56 2.65 -14.91 1.45
CA ALA A 56 1.74 -15.99 1.89
C ALA A 56 1.16 -16.83 0.73
N GLY A 57 1.37 -16.44 -0.53
CA GLY A 57 0.89 -17.16 -1.70
C GLY A 57 -0.40 -16.62 -2.33
N LYS A 58 -0.96 -15.50 -1.83
CA LYS A 58 -2.23 -14.91 -2.30
C LYS A 58 -2.24 -14.56 -3.79
N SER A 59 -1.30 -13.71 -4.22
CA SER A 59 -1.21 -13.29 -5.64
C SER A 59 -0.86 -14.46 -6.55
N THR A 60 -0.04 -15.43 -6.08
CA THR A 60 0.21 -16.67 -6.82
C THR A 60 -1.08 -17.46 -7.04
N LEU A 61 -1.91 -17.60 -6.00
CA LEU A 61 -3.20 -18.29 -6.08
C LEU A 61 -4.14 -17.59 -7.06
N MET A 62 -4.25 -16.26 -6.99
CA MET A 62 -5.10 -15.49 -7.90
C MET A 62 -4.57 -15.52 -9.35
N ASN A 63 -3.26 -15.50 -9.54
CA ASN A 63 -2.64 -15.70 -10.86
C ASN A 63 -2.92 -17.08 -11.45
N ILE A 64 -3.07 -18.12 -10.63
CA ILE A 64 -3.52 -19.44 -11.07
C ILE A 64 -5.00 -19.37 -11.51
N VAL A 65 -5.86 -18.74 -10.71
CA VAL A 65 -7.30 -18.60 -11.03
C VAL A 65 -7.50 -17.77 -12.31
N TYR A 66 -6.62 -16.81 -12.58
CA TYR A 66 -6.70 -15.96 -13.78
C TYR A 66 -5.90 -16.50 -14.97
N GLY A 67 -5.16 -17.61 -14.81
CA GLY A 67 -4.47 -18.29 -15.91
C GLY A 67 -3.09 -17.75 -16.26
N PHE A 68 -2.47 -16.91 -15.42
CA PHE A 68 -1.05 -16.51 -15.59
C PHE A 68 -0.08 -17.59 -15.13
N HIS A 69 -0.51 -18.44 -14.21
CA HIS A 69 0.25 -19.60 -13.74
C HIS A 69 -0.62 -20.84 -13.81
N ARG A 70 -0.02 -21.96 -14.20
CA ARG A 70 -0.68 -23.25 -14.10
C ARG A 70 -0.42 -23.85 -12.72
N ALA A 71 -1.47 -24.37 -12.07
CA ALA A 71 -1.30 -25.19 -10.86
C ALA A 71 -0.52 -26.47 -11.19
N ASP A 72 0.27 -26.96 -10.23
CA ASP A 72 0.95 -28.23 -10.38
C ASP A 72 -0.01 -29.40 -10.12
N SER A 73 -1.01 -29.19 -9.26
CA SER A 73 -2.17 -30.07 -9.04
C SER A 73 -3.36 -29.31 -8.46
N GLY A 74 -4.51 -29.96 -8.40
CA GLY A 74 -5.75 -29.41 -7.90
C GLY A 74 -6.77 -29.13 -8.99
N GLU A 75 -7.93 -28.59 -8.59
CA GLU A 75 -9.06 -28.34 -9.49
C GLU A 75 -9.66 -26.97 -9.22
N ILE A 76 -10.02 -26.24 -10.29
CA ILE A 76 -10.79 -24.99 -10.24
C ILE A 76 -12.19 -25.28 -10.73
N ARG A 77 -13.21 -24.83 -9.99
CA ARG A 77 -14.60 -24.90 -10.41
C ARG A 77 -15.24 -23.52 -10.42
N VAL A 78 -15.99 -23.24 -11.46
CA VAL A 78 -16.81 -22.03 -11.60
C VAL A 78 -18.26 -22.44 -11.71
N ASN A 79 -19.10 -21.92 -10.82
CA ASN A 79 -20.53 -22.29 -10.74
C ASN A 79 -20.73 -23.82 -10.70
N GLY A 80 -19.88 -24.53 -9.95
CA GLY A 80 -19.90 -25.99 -9.77
C GLY A 80 -19.33 -26.80 -10.91
N ARG A 81 -18.95 -26.18 -12.03
CA ARG A 81 -18.35 -26.87 -13.19
C ARG A 81 -16.82 -26.81 -13.11
N SER A 82 -16.18 -27.95 -13.30
CA SER A 82 -14.71 -27.98 -13.44
C SER A 82 -14.29 -27.23 -14.69
N VAL A 83 -13.29 -26.35 -14.55
CA VAL A 83 -12.73 -25.55 -15.64
C VAL A 83 -11.20 -25.69 -15.64
N GLU A 84 -10.62 -25.89 -16.80
CA GLU A 84 -9.17 -25.81 -16.97
C GLU A 84 -8.83 -24.38 -17.42
N ILE A 85 -8.03 -23.67 -16.62
CA ILE A 85 -7.62 -22.29 -16.89
C ILE A 85 -6.10 -22.28 -17.05
N THR A 86 -5.64 -22.07 -18.28
CA THR A 86 -4.22 -22.02 -18.66
C THR A 86 -3.83 -20.67 -19.26
N SER A 87 -4.83 -19.81 -19.49
CA SER A 87 -4.66 -18.48 -20.06
C SER A 87 -5.70 -17.49 -19.51
N PRO A 88 -5.42 -16.17 -19.50
CA PRO A 88 -6.40 -15.14 -19.13
C PRO A 88 -7.67 -15.17 -20.00
N GLN A 89 -7.56 -15.58 -21.26
CA GLN A 89 -8.71 -15.70 -22.17
C GLN A 89 -9.71 -16.76 -21.69
N GLU A 90 -9.21 -17.88 -21.19
CA GLU A 90 -10.05 -18.94 -20.60
C GLU A 90 -10.70 -18.50 -19.29
N ALA A 91 -9.98 -17.75 -18.45
CA ALA A 91 -10.53 -17.14 -17.24
C ALA A 91 -11.68 -16.17 -17.57
N ILE A 92 -11.49 -15.30 -18.55
CA ILE A 92 -12.49 -14.35 -19.03
C ILE A 92 -13.71 -15.11 -19.60
N ALA A 93 -13.48 -16.14 -20.40
CA ALA A 93 -14.56 -16.98 -20.95
C ALA A 93 -15.35 -17.72 -19.85
N ALA A 94 -14.70 -18.05 -18.72
CA ALA A 94 -15.34 -18.60 -17.53
C ALA A 94 -16.05 -17.53 -16.67
N GLY A 95 -16.02 -16.25 -17.05
CA GLY A 95 -16.64 -15.14 -16.34
C GLY A 95 -15.80 -14.59 -15.19
N ILE A 96 -14.49 -14.82 -15.17
CA ILE A 96 -13.55 -14.28 -14.17
C ILE A 96 -12.86 -13.04 -14.72
N GLY A 97 -12.99 -11.91 -14.02
CA GLY A 97 -12.23 -10.68 -14.27
C GLY A 97 -11.24 -10.41 -13.15
N MET A 98 -10.11 -9.73 -13.46
CA MET A 98 -9.10 -9.38 -12.47
C MET A 98 -8.65 -7.94 -12.64
N GLY A 99 -8.65 -7.19 -11.54
CA GLY A 99 -7.94 -5.93 -11.41
C GLY A 99 -6.61 -6.18 -10.69
N HIS A 100 -5.51 -5.84 -11.36
CA HIS A 100 -4.16 -6.15 -10.90
C HIS A 100 -3.61 -5.06 -9.99
N GLN A 101 -2.68 -5.39 -9.10
CA GLN A 101 -1.96 -4.44 -8.25
C GLN A 101 -1.16 -3.41 -9.08
N HIS A 102 -0.58 -3.84 -10.22
CA HIS A 102 -0.01 -2.97 -11.25
C HIS A 102 -0.94 -3.01 -12.45
N PHE A 103 -1.52 -1.88 -12.80
CA PHE A 103 -2.53 -1.80 -13.85
C PHE A 103 -1.99 -2.36 -15.18
N MET A 104 -2.79 -3.23 -15.79
CA MET A 104 -2.51 -3.79 -17.11
C MET A 104 -3.14 -2.91 -18.20
N LEU A 105 -2.80 -1.60 -18.15
CA LEU A 105 -3.26 -0.59 -19.11
C LEU A 105 -2.12 -0.17 -20.02
N VAL A 106 -2.45 0.12 -21.28
CA VAL A 106 -1.51 0.67 -22.27
C VAL A 106 -1.52 2.19 -22.10
N GLU A 107 -0.42 2.74 -21.59
CA GLU A 107 -0.34 4.13 -21.11
C GLU A 107 -0.66 5.19 -22.18
N ASN A 108 -0.28 4.94 -23.44
CA ASN A 108 -0.48 5.86 -24.57
C ASN A 108 -1.81 5.65 -25.32
N PHE A 109 -2.69 4.77 -24.84
CA PHE A 109 -4.02 4.56 -25.37
C PHE A 109 -5.05 5.35 -24.56
N THR A 110 -6.18 5.67 -25.22
CA THR A 110 -7.36 6.20 -24.53
C THR A 110 -8.00 5.15 -23.64
N VAL A 111 -8.86 5.57 -22.72
CA VAL A 111 -9.67 4.66 -21.88
C VAL A 111 -10.48 3.71 -22.75
N LEU A 112 -11.18 4.25 -23.77
CA LEU A 112 -11.98 3.45 -24.70
C LEU A 112 -11.15 2.37 -25.39
N GLU A 113 -10.00 2.73 -25.96
CA GLU A 113 -9.09 1.79 -26.64
C GLU A 113 -8.58 0.71 -25.67
N ASN A 114 -8.22 1.07 -24.45
CA ASN A 114 -7.76 0.11 -23.43
C ASN A 114 -8.82 -0.93 -23.06
N VAL A 115 -10.08 -0.52 -22.96
CA VAL A 115 -11.16 -1.44 -22.56
C VAL A 115 -11.50 -2.41 -23.69
N VAL A 116 -11.54 -1.92 -24.95
CA VAL A 116 -11.91 -2.75 -26.10
C VAL A 116 -10.75 -3.61 -26.62
N LEU A 117 -9.52 -3.33 -26.21
CA LEU A 117 -8.34 -4.05 -26.68
C LEU A 117 -8.48 -5.57 -26.49
N GLY A 118 -8.42 -6.33 -27.60
CA GLY A 118 -8.59 -7.80 -27.61
C GLY A 118 -10.03 -8.30 -27.62
N VAL A 119 -11.03 -7.40 -27.71
CA VAL A 119 -12.47 -7.72 -27.84
C VAL A 119 -13.16 -6.80 -28.87
N GLU A 120 -12.44 -6.40 -29.90
CA GLU A 120 -12.85 -5.40 -30.90
C GLU A 120 -14.06 -5.82 -31.75
N GLY A 121 -14.48 -7.07 -31.71
CA GLY A 121 -15.72 -7.57 -32.32
C GLY A 121 -15.72 -7.71 -33.84
N GLY A 122 -14.55 -7.72 -34.51
CA GLY A 122 -14.38 -7.99 -35.93
C GLY A 122 -13.53 -6.98 -36.71
N ALA A 123 -13.36 -7.20 -38.01
CA ALA A 123 -12.45 -6.45 -38.89
C ALA A 123 -12.80 -4.96 -39.14
N LEU A 124 -14.00 -4.52 -38.77
CA LEU A 124 -14.45 -3.12 -38.87
C LEU A 124 -14.53 -2.46 -37.49
N LEU A 125 -13.41 -1.90 -37.05
CA LEU A 125 -13.23 -1.23 -35.75
C LEU A 125 -14.25 -0.11 -35.45
N ALA A 126 -14.66 0.67 -36.44
CA ALA A 126 -15.51 1.85 -36.22
C ALA A 126 -16.90 1.54 -35.64
N GLY A 127 -17.57 0.47 -36.10
CA GLY A 127 -18.87 0.06 -35.56
C GLY A 127 -18.77 -0.64 -34.19
N GLY A 128 -17.61 -1.25 -33.89
CA GLY A 128 -17.30 -1.84 -32.59
C GLY A 128 -17.09 -0.78 -31.50
N LEU A 129 -16.31 0.26 -31.80
CA LEU A 129 -16.00 1.35 -30.87
C LEU A 129 -17.24 2.15 -30.45
N ALA A 130 -18.17 2.44 -31.39
CA ALA A 130 -19.41 3.16 -31.08
C ALA A 130 -20.32 2.35 -30.12
N ARG A 131 -20.46 1.05 -30.35
CA ARG A 131 -21.22 0.14 -29.46
C ARG A 131 -20.54 0.01 -28.11
N ALA A 132 -19.22 -0.13 -28.09
CA ALA A 132 -18.45 -0.20 -26.86
C ALA A 132 -18.59 1.07 -26.02
N ARG A 133 -18.53 2.26 -26.64
CA ARG A 133 -18.76 3.54 -25.97
C ARG A 133 -20.10 3.57 -25.26
N THR A 134 -21.19 3.24 -25.98
CA THR A 134 -22.55 3.23 -25.40
C THR A 134 -22.66 2.29 -24.20
N GLU A 135 -22.07 1.10 -24.31
CA GLU A 135 -22.07 0.13 -23.22
C GLU A 135 -21.20 0.57 -22.04
N LEU A 136 -20.05 1.16 -22.30
CA LEU A 136 -19.17 1.70 -21.25
C LEU A 136 -19.79 2.89 -20.53
N GLU A 137 -20.47 3.78 -21.23
CA GLU A 137 -21.23 4.88 -20.62
C GLU A 137 -22.38 4.35 -19.75
N ARG A 138 -23.02 3.25 -20.16
CA ARG A 138 -24.03 2.56 -19.36
C ARG A 138 -23.41 2.00 -18.08
N LEU A 139 -22.35 1.19 -18.21
CA LEU A 139 -21.65 0.60 -17.07
C LEU A 139 -21.08 1.66 -16.12
N ALA A 140 -20.50 2.73 -16.66
CA ALA A 140 -19.98 3.85 -15.87
C ALA A 140 -21.07 4.50 -15.01
N ARG A 141 -22.26 4.74 -15.58
CA ARG A 141 -23.43 5.26 -14.84
C ARG A 141 -23.96 4.26 -13.82
N ASP A 142 -24.13 3.00 -14.25
CA ASP A 142 -24.72 1.95 -13.40
C ASP A 142 -23.87 1.70 -12.15
N TYR A 143 -22.53 1.78 -12.24
CA TYR A 143 -21.62 1.48 -11.13
C TYR A 143 -20.92 2.73 -10.55
N ALA A 144 -21.30 3.93 -10.96
CA ALA A 144 -20.64 5.19 -10.56
C ALA A 144 -19.12 5.16 -10.80
N LEU A 145 -18.71 4.55 -11.93
CA LEU A 145 -17.34 4.50 -12.43
C LEU A 145 -17.10 5.60 -13.45
N ASP A 146 -17.35 6.84 -13.08
CA ASP A 146 -17.20 7.97 -14.02
C ASP A 146 -15.72 8.11 -14.42
N VAL A 147 -15.45 7.91 -15.72
CA VAL A 147 -14.12 8.00 -16.34
C VAL A 147 -14.24 8.66 -17.72
N PRO A 148 -13.32 9.56 -18.10
CA PRO A 148 -13.32 10.21 -19.40
C PRO A 148 -12.83 9.23 -20.48
N LEU A 149 -13.73 8.69 -21.30
CA LEU A 149 -13.43 7.62 -22.27
C LEU A 149 -12.40 8.02 -23.35
N ASP A 150 -12.27 9.30 -23.64
CA ASP A 150 -11.34 9.83 -24.65
C ASP A 150 -10.00 10.29 -24.07
N ALA A 151 -9.85 10.30 -22.75
CA ALA A 151 -8.58 10.66 -22.12
C ALA A 151 -7.53 9.56 -22.29
N VAL A 152 -6.27 9.97 -22.48
CA VAL A 152 -5.12 9.08 -22.51
C VAL A 152 -4.83 8.57 -21.10
N VAL A 153 -4.62 7.27 -20.93
CA VAL A 153 -4.48 6.62 -19.60
C VAL A 153 -3.32 7.20 -18.80
N SER A 154 -2.18 7.53 -19.44
CA SER A 154 -1.03 8.14 -18.75
C SER A 154 -1.32 9.51 -18.13
N GLU A 155 -2.36 10.22 -18.56
CA GLU A 155 -2.76 11.54 -18.04
C GLU A 155 -3.74 11.42 -16.86
N LEU A 156 -4.30 10.22 -16.63
CA LEU A 156 -5.28 10.01 -15.58
C LEU A 156 -4.62 9.88 -14.20
N PRO A 157 -5.23 10.45 -13.16
CA PRO A 157 -4.90 10.10 -11.77
C PRO A 157 -5.03 8.59 -11.54
N VAL A 158 -4.20 8.06 -10.64
CA VAL A 158 -4.10 6.61 -10.37
C VAL A 158 -5.46 6.00 -9.97
N GLY A 159 -6.27 6.73 -9.19
CA GLY A 159 -7.61 6.28 -8.82
C GLY A 159 -8.57 6.14 -10.01
N LEU A 160 -8.43 6.96 -11.06
CA LEU A 160 -9.19 6.80 -12.30
C LEU A 160 -8.67 5.62 -13.14
N GLN A 161 -7.36 5.41 -13.21
CA GLN A 161 -6.79 4.23 -13.88
C GLN A 161 -7.33 2.92 -13.28
N GLN A 162 -7.50 2.86 -11.96
CA GLN A 162 -8.10 1.71 -11.30
C GLN A 162 -9.57 1.50 -11.70
N ARG A 163 -10.35 2.59 -11.80
CA ARG A 163 -11.74 2.51 -12.30
C ARG A 163 -11.79 1.96 -13.73
N VAL A 164 -10.82 2.34 -14.57
CA VAL A 164 -10.68 1.81 -15.93
C VAL A 164 -10.44 0.29 -15.93
N GLU A 165 -9.57 -0.23 -15.04
CA GLU A 165 -9.33 -1.68 -14.90
C GLU A 165 -10.61 -2.43 -14.50
N ILE A 166 -11.37 -1.89 -13.55
CA ILE A 166 -12.64 -2.51 -13.13
C ILE A 166 -13.66 -2.45 -14.27
N LEU A 167 -13.79 -1.31 -14.93
CA LEU A 167 -14.70 -1.11 -16.07
C LEU A 167 -14.37 -2.08 -17.21
N LYS A 168 -13.08 -2.29 -17.49
CA LYS A 168 -12.58 -3.27 -18.47
C LYS A 168 -13.00 -4.71 -18.12
N ALA A 169 -12.88 -5.11 -16.85
CA ALA A 169 -13.33 -6.42 -16.40
C ALA A 169 -14.86 -6.58 -16.53
N LEU A 170 -15.64 -5.56 -16.16
CA LEU A 170 -17.09 -5.56 -16.27
C LEU A 170 -17.57 -5.60 -17.72
N TYR A 171 -16.95 -4.80 -18.60
CA TYR A 171 -17.24 -4.78 -20.04
C TYR A 171 -17.04 -6.17 -20.68
N ARG A 172 -16.05 -6.93 -20.20
CA ARG A 172 -15.75 -8.30 -20.63
C ARG A 172 -16.70 -9.35 -20.01
N GLY A 173 -17.71 -8.93 -19.26
CA GLY A 173 -18.76 -9.80 -18.74
C GLY A 173 -18.40 -10.51 -17.44
N ALA A 174 -17.45 -10.03 -16.66
CA ALA A 174 -17.05 -10.65 -15.39
C ALA A 174 -18.25 -10.84 -14.46
N GLN A 175 -18.43 -12.08 -13.97
CA GLN A 175 -19.36 -12.46 -12.91
C GLN A 175 -18.64 -12.64 -11.58
N ILE A 176 -17.34 -12.96 -11.64
CA ILE A 176 -16.44 -13.07 -10.50
C ILE A 176 -15.32 -12.04 -10.72
N LEU A 177 -15.21 -11.09 -9.82
CA LEU A 177 -14.20 -10.03 -9.90
C LEU A 177 -13.13 -10.25 -8.83
N ILE A 178 -11.89 -10.43 -9.23
CA ILE A 178 -10.72 -10.51 -8.36
C ILE A 178 -10.05 -9.14 -8.32
N LEU A 179 -9.82 -8.59 -7.13
CA LEU A 179 -9.12 -7.33 -6.93
C LEU A 179 -7.92 -7.54 -6.01
N ASP A 180 -6.72 -7.34 -6.54
CA ASP A 180 -5.48 -7.50 -5.80
C ASP A 180 -4.97 -6.12 -5.31
N GLU A 181 -5.07 -5.89 -3.98
CA GLU A 181 -4.71 -4.65 -3.28
C GLU A 181 -5.31 -3.36 -3.88
N PRO A 182 -6.63 -3.29 -4.11
CA PRO A 182 -7.23 -2.24 -4.92
C PRO A 182 -7.19 -0.85 -4.28
N THR A 183 -6.87 -0.72 -3.00
CA THR A 183 -6.85 0.57 -2.29
C THR A 183 -5.43 1.06 -1.98
N ALA A 184 -4.41 0.38 -2.48
CA ALA A 184 -3.01 0.70 -2.15
C ALA A 184 -2.58 2.13 -2.52
N VAL A 185 -3.29 2.75 -3.48
CA VAL A 185 -2.98 4.08 -4.04
C VAL A 185 -4.15 5.07 -3.93
N LEU A 186 -5.23 4.68 -3.24
CA LEU A 186 -6.44 5.49 -3.10
C LEU A 186 -6.43 6.33 -1.82
N THR A 187 -7.05 7.51 -1.89
CA THR A 187 -7.45 8.26 -0.70
C THR A 187 -8.55 7.52 0.05
N PRO A 188 -8.78 7.80 1.34
CA PRO A 188 -9.89 7.22 2.10
C PRO A 188 -11.26 7.41 1.42
N GLN A 189 -11.51 8.59 0.87
CA GLN A 189 -12.77 8.92 0.18
C GLN A 189 -12.95 8.10 -1.11
N GLU A 190 -11.85 7.90 -1.87
CA GLU A 190 -11.85 7.04 -3.06
C GLU A 190 -12.05 5.56 -2.68
N ALA A 191 -11.43 5.09 -1.59
CA ALA A 191 -11.63 3.74 -1.08
C ALA A 191 -13.09 3.52 -0.67
N ASP A 192 -13.73 4.48 0.01
CA ASP A 192 -15.15 4.42 0.36
C ASP A 192 -16.05 4.39 -0.88
N ALA A 193 -15.70 5.16 -1.92
CA ALA A 193 -16.41 5.12 -3.20
C ALA A 193 -16.29 3.75 -3.88
N LEU A 194 -15.09 3.17 -3.87
CA LEU A 194 -14.84 1.81 -4.35
C LEU A 194 -15.69 0.79 -3.58
N PHE A 195 -15.75 0.87 -2.26
CA PHE A 195 -16.53 -0.05 -1.43
C PHE A 195 -18.02 0.05 -1.69
N ARG A 196 -18.56 1.25 -1.91
CA ARG A 196 -19.96 1.42 -2.32
C ARG A 196 -20.25 0.72 -3.64
N MET A 197 -19.37 0.86 -4.63
CA MET A 197 -19.47 0.21 -5.92
C MET A 197 -19.40 -1.32 -5.78
N LEU A 198 -18.48 -1.87 -4.99
CA LEU A 198 -18.37 -3.31 -4.77
C LEU A 198 -19.61 -3.90 -4.09
N ARG A 199 -20.20 -3.18 -3.12
CA ARG A 199 -21.49 -3.59 -2.53
C ARG A 199 -22.60 -3.65 -3.58
N ARG A 200 -22.67 -2.67 -4.47
CA ARG A 200 -23.65 -2.65 -5.56
C ARG A 200 -23.47 -3.85 -6.51
N LEU A 201 -22.23 -4.17 -6.90
CA LEU A 201 -21.93 -5.36 -7.71
C LEU A 201 -22.40 -6.66 -7.02
N ARG A 202 -22.12 -6.78 -5.70
CA ARG A 202 -22.60 -7.91 -4.89
C ARG A 202 -24.12 -8.00 -4.88
N ASP A 203 -24.80 -6.88 -4.65
CA ASP A 203 -26.27 -6.81 -4.56
C ASP A 203 -26.94 -7.14 -5.91
N GLU A 204 -26.22 -6.99 -7.03
CA GLU A 204 -26.60 -7.43 -8.37
C GLU A 204 -26.21 -8.90 -8.66
N GLY A 205 -25.70 -9.63 -7.67
CA GLY A 205 -25.39 -11.05 -7.76
C GLY A 205 -23.97 -11.37 -8.25
N LYS A 206 -23.11 -10.39 -8.47
CA LYS A 206 -21.70 -10.64 -8.79
C LYS A 206 -20.92 -11.02 -7.54
N SER A 207 -19.92 -11.89 -7.71
CA SER A 207 -19.04 -12.30 -6.62
C SER A 207 -17.71 -11.55 -6.71
N VAL A 208 -17.15 -11.15 -5.56
CA VAL A 208 -15.90 -10.40 -5.50
C VAL A 208 -14.91 -11.14 -4.60
N VAL A 209 -13.68 -11.30 -5.05
CA VAL A 209 -12.54 -11.73 -4.22
C VAL A 209 -11.64 -10.51 -3.99
N LEU A 210 -11.61 -10.05 -2.75
CA LEU A 210 -10.77 -8.92 -2.35
C LEU A 210 -9.49 -9.46 -1.71
N VAL A 211 -8.36 -9.27 -2.37
CA VAL A 211 -7.05 -9.66 -1.85
C VAL A 211 -6.39 -8.42 -1.25
N THR A 212 -6.12 -8.46 0.04
CA THR A 212 -5.48 -7.35 0.75
C THR A 212 -4.81 -7.83 2.04
N HIS A 213 -3.91 -7.02 2.56
CA HIS A 213 -3.36 -7.18 3.91
C HIS A 213 -3.96 -6.15 4.89
N LYS A 214 -4.78 -5.22 4.41
CA LYS A 214 -5.41 -4.15 5.19
C LYS A 214 -6.66 -4.66 5.89
N LEU A 215 -6.55 -4.98 7.16
CA LEU A 215 -7.63 -5.57 7.95
C LEU A 215 -8.88 -4.68 8.05
N ARG A 216 -8.69 -3.36 8.01
CA ARG A 216 -9.79 -2.41 8.02
C ARG A 216 -10.70 -2.55 6.81
N GLU A 217 -10.13 -2.74 5.62
CA GLU A 217 -10.89 -2.95 4.39
C GLU A 217 -11.72 -4.22 4.45
N ILE A 218 -11.11 -5.29 4.95
CA ILE A 218 -11.78 -6.57 5.17
C ILE A 218 -12.98 -6.41 6.08
N MET A 219 -12.79 -5.79 7.24
CA MET A 219 -13.87 -5.57 8.20
C MET A 219 -15.00 -4.67 7.66
N ALA A 220 -14.66 -3.76 6.73
CA ALA A 220 -15.61 -2.79 6.18
C ALA A 220 -16.55 -3.38 5.12
N ILE A 221 -16.08 -4.38 4.35
CA ILE A 221 -16.80 -4.74 3.11
C ILE A 221 -17.02 -6.24 2.91
N THR A 222 -16.22 -7.13 3.49
CA THR A 222 -16.32 -8.57 3.19
C THR A 222 -17.40 -9.28 4.01
N ASP A 223 -17.95 -10.35 3.45
CA ASP A 223 -18.90 -11.25 4.13
C ASP A 223 -18.16 -12.39 4.85
N ARG A 224 -17.12 -12.92 4.21
CA ARG A 224 -16.24 -13.98 4.73
C ARG A 224 -14.78 -13.67 4.43
N VAL A 225 -13.90 -14.24 5.23
CA VAL A 225 -12.45 -14.04 5.13
C VAL A 225 -11.73 -15.38 5.18
N THR A 226 -10.88 -15.62 4.20
CA THR A 226 -9.90 -16.71 4.20
C THR A 226 -8.52 -16.15 4.52
N VAL A 227 -7.84 -16.73 5.51
CA VAL A 227 -6.51 -16.34 5.94
C VAL A 227 -5.48 -17.33 5.40
N MET A 228 -4.52 -16.81 4.62
CA MET A 228 -3.38 -17.59 4.13
C MET A 228 -2.11 -17.27 4.92
N ARG A 229 -1.33 -18.31 5.21
CA ARG A 229 0.00 -18.19 5.81
C ARG A 229 0.91 -19.26 5.25
N GLN A 230 2.11 -18.86 4.78
CA GLN A 230 3.14 -19.77 4.25
C GLN A 230 2.62 -20.77 3.19
N GLY A 231 1.77 -20.29 2.29
CA GLY A 231 1.21 -21.07 1.20
C GLY A 231 -0.01 -21.92 1.54
N ALA A 232 -0.47 -21.95 2.78
CA ALA A 232 -1.63 -22.73 3.23
C ALA A 232 -2.75 -21.85 3.80
N ILE A 233 -4.00 -22.31 3.71
CA ILE A 233 -5.11 -21.72 4.44
C ILE A 233 -5.03 -22.14 5.90
N VAL A 234 -5.05 -21.15 6.80
CA VAL A 234 -4.99 -21.37 8.25
C VAL A 234 -6.33 -21.09 8.95
N ALA A 235 -7.21 -20.33 8.31
CA ALA A 235 -8.55 -20.07 8.82
C ALA A 235 -9.48 -19.61 7.71
N GLU A 236 -10.77 -19.90 7.88
CA GLU A 236 -11.88 -19.30 7.14
C GLU A 236 -12.97 -18.90 8.14
N VAL A 237 -13.35 -17.63 8.16
CA VAL A 237 -14.26 -17.07 9.16
C VAL A 237 -15.29 -16.14 8.51
N ALA A 238 -16.46 -16.00 9.12
CA ALA A 238 -17.39 -14.95 8.74
C ALA A 238 -16.89 -13.61 9.31
N THR A 239 -16.89 -12.55 8.51
CA THR A 239 -16.38 -11.23 8.91
C THR A 239 -17.11 -10.68 10.13
N ALA A 240 -18.42 -10.92 10.21
CA ALA A 240 -19.25 -10.45 11.33
C ALA A 240 -18.89 -11.08 12.69
N THR A 241 -18.16 -12.20 12.71
CA THR A 241 -17.83 -12.96 13.95
C THR A 241 -16.35 -12.90 14.32
N THR A 242 -15.55 -12.08 13.64
CA THR A 242 -14.12 -11.94 13.89
C THR A 242 -13.75 -10.50 14.19
N SER A 243 -12.48 -10.25 14.48
CA SER A 243 -11.94 -8.92 14.75
C SER A 243 -10.62 -8.69 14.02
N PRO A 244 -10.19 -7.43 13.79
CA PRO A 244 -8.89 -7.12 13.20
C PRO A 244 -7.73 -7.79 13.95
N ARG A 245 -7.80 -7.84 15.28
CA ARG A 245 -6.79 -8.48 16.11
C ARG A 245 -6.71 -9.98 15.87
N GLU A 246 -7.85 -10.67 15.86
CA GLU A 246 -7.91 -12.10 15.63
C GLU A 246 -7.38 -12.46 14.23
N LEU A 247 -7.76 -11.68 13.20
CA LEU A 247 -7.27 -11.86 11.84
C LEU A 247 -5.75 -11.65 11.76
N ALA A 248 -5.21 -10.60 12.40
CA ALA A 248 -3.77 -10.36 12.47
C ALA A 248 -3.02 -11.52 13.15
N GLU A 249 -3.54 -12.02 14.27
CA GLU A 249 -2.93 -13.17 14.98
C GLU A 249 -2.93 -14.43 14.11
N LYS A 250 -4.00 -14.69 13.34
CA LYS A 250 -4.05 -15.81 12.39
C LYS A 250 -3.08 -15.62 11.22
N MET A 251 -2.93 -14.39 10.70
CA MET A 251 -1.99 -14.08 9.61
C MET A 251 -0.53 -14.32 10.04
N VAL A 252 -0.14 -13.81 11.20
CA VAL A 252 1.25 -13.87 11.72
C VAL A 252 1.54 -15.19 12.43
N GLY A 253 0.52 -15.78 13.07
CA GLY A 253 0.64 -17.03 13.84
C GLY A 253 1.09 -16.85 15.29
N ARG A 254 1.08 -15.61 15.79
CA ARG A 254 1.32 -15.25 17.19
C ARG A 254 0.46 -14.02 17.54
N ALA A 255 0.35 -13.70 18.81
CA ALA A 255 -0.24 -12.45 19.25
C ALA A 255 0.51 -11.24 18.65
N VAL A 256 -0.23 -10.24 18.15
CA VAL A 256 0.30 -9.05 17.51
C VAL A 256 -0.32 -7.81 18.15
N LEU A 257 0.50 -6.80 18.38
CA LEU A 257 0.02 -5.46 18.77
C LEU A 257 -0.20 -4.64 17.50
N LEU A 258 -1.46 -4.39 17.16
CA LEU A 258 -1.83 -3.54 16.03
C LEU A 258 -1.54 -2.05 16.28
N ARG A 259 -1.41 -1.66 17.54
CA ARG A 259 -0.97 -0.32 17.96
C ARG A 259 0.14 -0.47 18.97
N VAL A 260 1.17 0.35 18.83
CA VAL A 260 2.25 0.43 19.81
C VAL A 260 1.84 1.43 20.88
N ASP A 261 1.83 0.98 22.13
CA ASP A 261 1.66 1.89 23.27
C ASP A 261 2.87 2.81 23.34
N LYS A 262 2.61 4.11 23.39
CA LYS A 262 3.64 5.13 23.54
C LYS A 262 3.25 6.14 24.61
N SER A 263 4.26 6.60 25.36
CA SER A 263 4.10 7.72 26.29
C SER A 263 3.77 9.03 25.56
N LEU A 264 3.27 10.02 26.26
CA LEU A 264 3.17 11.37 25.72
C LEU A 264 4.56 11.88 25.35
N ALA A 265 4.69 12.46 24.16
CA ALA A 265 5.95 13.08 23.74
C ALA A 265 6.30 14.27 24.66
N GLN A 266 7.60 14.44 24.91
CA GLN A 266 8.16 15.60 25.58
C GLN A 266 9.13 16.29 24.61
N PRO A 267 8.62 17.11 23.66
CA PRO A 267 9.45 17.73 22.67
C PRO A 267 10.48 18.66 23.30
N GLY A 268 11.75 18.40 23.01
CA GLY A 268 12.89 19.22 23.47
C GLY A 268 13.27 20.30 22.45
N ALA A 269 14.58 20.56 22.35
CA ALA A 269 15.12 21.57 21.42
C ALA A 269 14.87 21.18 19.96
N THR A 270 14.72 22.19 19.09
CA THR A 270 14.67 22.00 17.64
C THR A 270 16.02 21.47 17.13
N LEU A 271 16.02 20.33 16.47
CA LEU A 271 17.20 19.71 15.87
C LEU A 271 17.33 20.01 14.38
N LEU A 272 16.20 20.13 13.68
CA LEU A 272 16.16 20.50 12.26
C LEU A 272 15.05 21.52 12.05
N ALA A 273 15.38 22.63 11.37
CA ALA A 273 14.44 23.67 11.00
C ALA A 273 14.43 23.86 9.48
N VAL A 274 13.23 23.91 8.91
CA VAL A 274 12.98 24.16 7.47
C VAL A 274 12.23 25.47 7.34
N ARG A 275 12.66 26.37 6.44
CA ARG A 275 12.02 27.67 6.23
C ARG A 275 11.89 27.96 4.74
N ASP A 276 10.69 28.28 4.30
CA ASP A 276 10.31 28.73 2.96
C ASP A 276 10.93 27.89 1.83
N LEU A 277 10.93 26.55 2.00
CA LEU A 277 11.62 25.63 1.12
C LEU A 277 10.85 25.42 -0.17
N ASP A 278 11.51 25.70 -1.30
CA ASP A 278 11.01 25.39 -2.64
C ASP A 278 11.88 24.31 -3.29
N VAL A 279 11.23 23.27 -3.87
CA VAL A 279 11.92 22.21 -4.59
C VAL A 279 11.24 21.97 -5.94
N ARG A 280 12.06 21.86 -7.00
CA ARG A 280 11.60 21.51 -8.35
C ARG A 280 12.06 20.11 -8.73
N ASP A 281 11.25 19.45 -9.56
CA ASP A 281 11.65 18.18 -10.16
C ASP A 281 12.62 18.40 -11.36
N ARG A 282 13.03 17.31 -12.02
CA ARG A 282 13.95 17.36 -13.16
C ARG A 282 13.36 18.06 -14.39
N LEU A 283 12.06 18.18 -14.47
CA LEU A 283 11.32 18.87 -15.54
C LEU A 283 11.05 20.34 -15.20
N GLY A 284 11.51 20.82 -14.03
CA GLY A 284 11.31 22.20 -13.58
C GLY A 284 9.97 22.45 -12.90
N VAL A 285 9.13 21.43 -12.71
CA VAL A 285 7.85 21.57 -12.03
C VAL A 285 8.07 21.75 -10.53
N ALA A 286 7.42 22.76 -9.93
CA ALA A 286 7.48 23.02 -8.50
C ALA A 286 6.71 21.93 -7.73
N ARG A 287 7.43 21.07 -7.00
CA ARG A 287 6.89 19.96 -6.20
C ARG A 287 6.78 20.29 -4.71
N VAL A 288 7.61 21.19 -4.21
CA VAL A 288 7.54 21.73 -2.84
C VAL A 288 7.54 23.25 -2.95
N LYS A 289 6.62 23.90 -2.22
CA LYS A 289 6.33 25.33 -2.37
C LYS A 289 6.23 25.97 -0.99
N GLY A 290 7.24 26.76 -0.58
CA GLY A 290 7.25 27.56 0.65
C GLY A 290 7.10 26.75 1.94
N VAL A 291 7.55 25.48 1.96
CA VAL A 291 7.37 24.58 3.11
C VAL A 291 8.22 25.03 4.29
N SER A 292 7.58 25.16 5.47
CA SER A 292 8.23 25.54 6.72
C SER A 292 7.74 24.64 7.87
N PHE A 293 8.65 24.06 8.65
CA PHE A 293 8.39 23.29 9.86
C PHE A 293 9.66 23.06 10.67
N ASP A 294 9.48 22.58 11.91
CA ASP A 294 10.57 22.17 12.80
C ASP A 294 10.45 20.70 13.19
N LEU A 295 11.58 20.03 13.39
CA LEU A 295 11.69 18.73 14.04
C LEU A 295 12.40 18.91 15.38
N ARG A 296 11.76 18.45 16.46
CA ARG A 296 12.27 18.59 17.83
C ARG A 296 12.76 17.26 18.39
N ALA A 297 13.74 17.32 19.27
CA ALA A 297 14.18 16.16 20.02
C ALA A 297 13.00 15.49 20.77
N GLY A 298 12.91 14.19 20.76
CA GLY A 298 11.84 13.45 21.46
C GLY A 298 10.46 13.56 20.80
N GLU A 299 10.40 13.88 19.49
CA GLU A 299 9.15 14.04 18.75
C GLU A 299 9.15 13.20 17.46
N ILE A 300 8.02 12.58 17.17
CA ILE A 300 7.71 12.04 15.85
C ILE A 300 6.75 13.01 15.15
N VAL A 301 7.22 13.62 14.06
CA VAL A 301 6.37 14.38 13.14
C VAL A 301 5.95 13.48 12.00
N GLY A 302 4.65 13.32 11.80
CA GLY A 302 4.07 12.60 10.66
C GLY A 302 3.79 13.57 9.52
N LEU A 303 4.17 13.24 8.29
CA LEU A 303 3.78 13.97 7.09
C LEU A 303 2.80 13.12 6.30
N ALA A 304 1.51 13.50 6.35
CA ALA A 304 0.43 12.88 5.62
C ALA A 304 0.23 13.56 4.27
N GLY A 305 -0.14 12.80 3.24
CA GLY A 305 -0.45 13.34 1.91
C GLY A 305 -0.62 12.22 0.89
N VAL A 306 -1.27 12.52 -0.23
CA VAL A 306 -1.40 11.59 -1.35
C VAL A 306 -0.08 11.48 -2.11
N SER A 307 0.22 10.29 -2.64
CA SER A 307 1.42 10.09 -3.47
C SER A 307 1.50 11.14 -4.60
N GLY A 308 2.71 11.73 -4.76
CA GLY A 308 2.95 12.75 -5.79
C GLY A 308 2.70 14.20 -5.35
N ASN A 309 2.29 14.44 -4.12
CA ASN A 309 2.09 15.78 -3.56
C ASN A 309 3.38 16.49 -3.10
N GLY A 310 4.57 15.93 -3.38
CA GLY A 310 5.87 16.56 -3.10
C GLY A 310 6.61 15.99 -1.88
N GLN A 311 6.06 14.97 -1.21
CA GLN A 311 6.70 14.36 -0.03
C GLN A 311 8.06 13.75 -0.35
N SER A 312 8.17 13.04 -1.48
CA SER A 312 9.43 12.42 -1.94
C SER A 312 10.50 13.48 -2.21
N GLU A 313 10.12 14.55 -2.91
CA GLU A 313 11.03 15.66 -3.21
C GLU A 313 11.47 16.39 -1.95
N LEU A 314 10.59 16.52 -0.96
CA LEU A 314 10.93 17.08 0.34
C LEU A 314 11.94 16.19 1.07
N LEU A 315 11.73 14.88 1.17
CA LEU A 315 12.68 13.95 1.78
C LEU A 315 14.03 13.95 1.07
N GLU A 316 14.02 13.93 -0.29
CA GLU A 316 15.25 14.00 -1.09
C GLU A 316 16.01 15.31 -0.84
N ALA A 317 15.30 16.44 -0.68
CA ALA A 317 15.90 17.74 -0.40
C ALA A 317 16.51 17.78 1.01
N LEU A 318 15.82 17.27 2.02
CA LEU A 318 16.32 17.17 3.39
C LEU A 318 17.52 16.24 3.50
N ALA A 319 17.52 15.12 2.76
CA ALA A 319 18.63 14.18 2.71
C ALA A 319 19.84 14.67 1.88
N GLY A 320 19.69 15.77 1.09
CA GLY A 320 20.74 16.31 0.22
C GLY A 320 20.87 15.63 -1.13
N ILE A 321 19.92 14.79 -1.51
CA ILE A 321 19.88 14.10 -2.81
C ILE A 321 19.41 15.06 -3.90
N ARG A 322 18.53 15.99 -3.54
CA ARG A 322 18.00 17.04 -4.43
C ARG A 322 18.30 18.40 -3.83
N PHE A 323 18.75 19.34 -4.67
CA PHE A 323 19.00 20.71 -4.23
C PHE A 323 17.73 21.55 -4.30
N PRO A 324 17.33 22.19 -3.18
CA PRO A 324 16.24 23.17 -3.17
C PRO A 324 16.57 24.39 -4.07
N THR A 325 15.52 25.01 -4.60
CA THR A 325 15.66 26.26 -5.40
C THR A 325 15.57 27.52 -4.55
N ARG A 326 14.97 27.40 -3.33
CA ARG A 326 14.79 28.50 -2.37
C ARG A 326 14.65 27.93 -0.96
N GLY A 327 14.84 28.79 0.04
CA GLY A 327 14.64 28.48 1.46
C GLY A 327 15.92 28.11 2.18
N SER A 328 15.77 27.65 3.42
CA SER A 328 16.88 27.17 4.24
C SER A 328 16.53 25.89 4.98
N ILE A 329 17.54 25.05 5.22
CA ILE A 329 17.47 23.86 6.07
C ILE A 329 18.59 23.97 7.08
N THR A 330 18.25 24.16 8.35
CA THR A 330 19.21 24.27 9.43
C THR A 330 19.20 22.98 10.26
N LEU A 331 20.33 22.29 10.33
CA LEU A 331 20.56 21.13 11.19
C LEU A 331 21.54 21.54 12.28
N GLN A 332 21.10 21.56 13.52
CA GLN A 332 21.87 22.13 14.62
C GLN A 332 22.22 23.61 14.32
N ASN A 333 23.46 23.92 14.03
CA ASN A 333 23.94 25.28 13.70
C ASN A 333 24.41 25.40 12.24
N HIS A 334 24.19 24.37 11.40
CA HIS A 334 24.62 24.33 10.00
C HIS A 334 23.48 24.63 9.06
N ASP A 335 23.61 25.57 8.16
CA ASP A 335 22.72 25.77 7.02
C ASP A 335 23.13 24.83 5.89
N LEU A 336 22.40 23.74 5.74
CA LEU A 336 22.72 22.65 4.81
C LEU A 336 22.71 23.09 3.33
N ILE A 337 21.94 24.14 3.01
CA ILE A 337 21.82 24.67 1.63
C ILE A 337 22.94 25.65 1.35
N ARG A 338 23.14 26.62 2.24
CA ARG A 338 24.19 27.65 2.07
C ARG A 338 25.59 27.04 2.06
N GLU A 339 25.84 26.06 2.94
CA GLU A 339 27.08 25.31 3.03
C GLU A 339 27.21 24.24 1.94
N ARG A 340 26.18 24.00 1.16
CA ARG A 340 26.09 22.99 0.09
C ARG A 340 26.46 21.58 0.54
N LEU A 341 26.02 21.19 1.74
CA LEU A 341 26.37 19.91 2.31
C LEU A 341 25.71 18.76 1.53
N ASP A 342 26.55 17.84 1.10
CA ASP A 342 26.14 16.61 0.41
C ASP A 342 25.54 15.58 1.40
N PRO A 343 24.93 14.46 0.92
CA PRO A 343 24.35 13.45 1.80
C PRO A 343 25.34 12.84 2.81
N ARG A 344 26.61 12.67 2.45
CA ARG A 344 27.65 12.14 3.33
C ARG A 344 27.94 13.10 4.49
N GLN A 345 28.09 14.39 4.18
CA GLN A 345 28.32 15.44 5.17
C GLN A 345 27.11 15.59 6.11
N ARG A 346 25.88 15.52 5.59
CA ARG A 346 24.65 15.53 6.42
C ARG A 346 24.58 14.34 7.37
N ARG A 347 24.99 13.14 6.91
CA ARG A 347 25.12 11.96 7.79
C ARG A 347 26.15 12.18 8.89
N ALA A 348 27.26 12.81 8.59
CA ALA A 348 28.28 13.14 9.58
C ALA A 348 27.75 14.09 10.67
N LEU A 349 26.78 14.96 10.35
CA LEU A 349 26.07 15.81 11.31
C LEU A 349 24.96 15.08 12.08
N GLY A 350 24.75 13.79 11.82
CA GLY A 350 23.75 12.97 12.52
C GLY A 350 22.36 12.97 11.90
N LEU A 351 22.25 13.25 10.58
CA LEU A 351 21.00 13.06 9.83
C LEU A 351 21.05 11.73 9.09
N ALA A 352 20.11 10.84 9.35
CA ALA A 352 19.94 9.58 8.62
C ALA A 352 18.65 9.58 7.78
N HIS A 353 18.63 8.77 6.72
CA HIS A 353 17.52 8.75 5.78
C HIS A 353 17.17 7.33 5.33
N VAL A 354 15.95 6.91 5.61
CA VAL A 354 15.33 5.70 5.07
C VAL A 354 14.44 6.12 3.89
N PRO A 355 14.77 5.73 2.65
CA PRO A 355 14.03 6.18 1.47
C PRO A 355 12.67 5.49 1.33
N GLU A 356 11.71 6.14 0.65
CA GLU A 356 10.38 5.60 0.38
C GLU A 356 10.41 4.35 -0.50
N ASP A 357 11.27 4.34 -1.51
CA ASP A 357 11.49 3.18 -2.39
C ASP A 357 12.84 2.53 -2.05
N ARG A 358 12.77 1.49 -1.23
CA ARG A 358 13.96 0.75 -0.81
C ARG A 358 14.70 0.09 -1.97
N LEU A 359 13.97 -0.41 -2.99
CA LEU A 359 14.58 -1.12 -4.12
C LEU A 359 15.33 -0.17 -5.05
N ARG A 360 14.82 1.05 -5.20
CA ARG A 360 15.44 2.08 -6.05
C ARG A 360 16.58 2.83 -5.34
N MET A 361 16.45 3.11 -4.05
CA MET A 361 17.34 4.03 -3.34
C MET A 361 17.91 3.46 -2.03
N GLY A 362 17.35 2.41 -1.50
CA GLY A 362 17.73 1.87 -0.18
C GLY A 362 18.72 0.73 -0.25
N VAL A 363 18.69 -0.10 -1.30
CA VAL A 363 19.54 -1.29 -1.46
C VAL A 363 20.05 -1.44 -2.89
N VAL A 364 21.16 -2.14 -3.03
CA VAL A 364 21.68 -2.63 -4.33
C VAL A 364 21.32 -4.11 -4.42
N ALA A 365 20.33 -4.45 -5.25
CA ALA A 365 19.69 -5.76 -5.29
C ALA A 365 20.67 -6.96 -5.47
N ASN A 366 21.72 -6.77 -6.25
CA ASN A 366 22.73 -7.79 -6.54
C ASN A 366 23.84 -7.90 -5.50
N PHE A 367 23.94 -6.95 -4.55
CA PHE A 367 24.93 -6.99 -3.48
C PHE A 367 24.48 -7.92 -2.35
N SER A 368 25.46 -8.40 -1.57
CA SER A 368 25.19 -9.15 -0.36
C SER A 368 24.50 -8.29 0.70
N ALA A 369 23.89 -8.92 1.69
CA ALA A 369 23.34 -8.21 2.85
C ALA A 369 24.43 -7.46 3.62
N GLU A 370 25.64 -8.02 3.76
CA GLU A 370 26.78 -7.38 4.44
C GLU A 370 27.24 -6.11 3.68
N ASP A 371 27.26 -6.11 2.35
CA ASP A 371 27.60 -4.92 1.57
C ASP A 371 26.49 -3.84 1.67
N ASN A 372 25.22 -4.27 1.65
CA ASN A 372 24.09 -3.37 1.86
C ASN A 372 24.02 -2.79 3.29
N ALA A 373 24.47 -3.54 4.29
CA ALA A 373 24.49 -3.10 5.68
C ALA A 373 25.44 -1.93 5.98
N ILE A 374 26.41 -1.67 5.08
CA ILE A 374 27.36 -0.55 5.18
C ILE A 374 27.20 0.49 4.08
N LEU A 375 26.19 0.35 3.20
CA LEU A 375 25.97 1.22 2.06
C LEU A 375 25.81 2.69 2.52
N GLY A 376 26.71 3.57 2.04
CA GLY A 376 26.77 4.98 2.47
C GLY A 376 27.59 5.25 3.74
N TYR A 377 28.12 4.21 4.39
CA TYR A 377 28.94 4.27 5.61
C TYR A 377 30.26 3.49 5.50
N HIS A 378 30.57 2.99 4.30
CA HIS A 378 31.72 2.14 3.99
C HIS A 378 33.08 2.83 4.26
N ASP A 379 33.11 4.15 4.36
CA ASP A 379 34.29 4.98 4.63
C ASP A 379 34.58 5.17 6.14
N ARG A 380 33.72 4.67 7.02
CA ARG A 380 33.98 4.70 8.46
C ARG A 380 35.22 3.89 8.81
N ALA A 381 36.01 4.39 9.75
CA ALA A 381 37.23 3.72 10.20
C ALA A 381 37.00 2.27 10.68
N THR A 382 35.80 1.97 11.18
CA THR A 382 35.38 0.59 11.56
C THR A 382 35.38 -0.37 10.38
N TYR A 383 35.03 0.10 9.18
CA TYR A 383 34.92 -0.74 7.98
C TYR A 383 36.08 -0.53 7.01
N ASN A 384 36.76 0.60 7.14
CA ASN A 384 37.88 0.99 6.28
C ASN A 384 39.00 1.64 7.12
N PRO A 385 39.74 0.83 7.87
CA PRO A 385 40.84 1.34 8.71
C PRO A 385 42.06 1.79 7.90
N GLY A 386 42.07 1.61 6.60
CA GLY A 386 43.19 1.93 5.70
C GLY A 386 42.75 2.04 4.23
N ALA A 387 43.47 1.38 3.35
CA ALA A 387 43.20 1.41 1.90
C ALA A 387 42.18 0.35 1.45
N LEU A 388 41.92 -0.64 2.27
CA LEU A 388 41.01 -1.77 1.93
C LEU A 388 39.91 -1.92 2.98
N LEU A 389 38.74 -2.40 2.53
CA LEU A 389 37.64 -2.72 3.41
C LEU A 389 37.96 -3.94 4.28
N ASP A 390 37.71 -3.83 5.57
CA ASP A 390 37.78 -4.94 6.51
C ASP A 390 36.53 -5.81 6.41
N ARG A 391 36.62 -6.89 5.63
CA ARG A 391 35.53 -7.81 5.40
C ARG A 391 35.05 -8.55 6.66
N ALA A 392 35.95 -8.79 7.60
CA ALA A 392 35.59 -9.44 8.86
C ALA A 392 34.76 -8.50 9.75
N ALA A 393 35.20 -7.24 9.87
CA ALA A 393 34.46 -6.21 10.61
C ALA A 393 33.08 -5.94 9.99
N ILE A 394 32.99 -5.87 8.65
CA ILE A 394 31.73 -5.68 7.92
C ILE A 394 30.76 -6.82 8.20
N ARG A 395 31.23 -8.07 8.11
CA ARG A 395 30.40 -9.26 8.38
C ARG A 395 29.91 -9.28 9.83
N ALA A 396 30.79 -9.06 10.80
CA ALA A 396 30.43 -9.02 12.22
C ALA A 396 29.40 -7.92 12.51
N ALA A 397 29.56 -6.74 11.92
CA ALA A 397 28.60 -5.65 12.04
C ALA A 397 27.24 -6.00 11.40
N CYS A 398 27.22 -6.69 10.25
CA CYS A 398 26.00 -7.15 9.61
C CYS A 398 25.28 -8.20 10.47
N GLU A 399 26.00 -9.18 11.02
CA GLU A 399 25.45 -10.19 11.94
C GLU A 399 24.82 -9.53 13.18
N GLY A 400 25.50 -8.55 13.77
CA GLY A 400 24.96 -7.77 14.88
C GLY A 400 23.65 -7.04 14.52
N LYS A 401 23.63 -6.37 13.35
CA LYS A 401 22.42 -5.71 12.84
C LYS A 401 21.28 -6.70 12.59
N MET A 402 21.58 -7.84 11.95
CA MET A 402 20.59 -8.88 11.69
C MET A 402 19.98 -9.44 12.98
N ALA A 403 20.79 -9.66 14.00
CA ALA A 403 20.33 -10.14 15.30
C ALA A 403 19.48 -9.09 16.04
N ALA A 404 19.96 -7.82 16.09
CA ALA A 404 19.27 -6.74 16.81
C ALA A 404 17.95 -6.31 16.15
N HIS A 405 17.80 -6.53 14.83
CA HIS A 405 16.63 -6.14 14.05
C HIS A 405 15.82 -7.35 13.52
N ASP A 406 16.10 -8.56 14.01
CA ASP A 406 15.39 -9.79 13.59
C ASP A 406 15.30 -9.94 12.06
N VAL A 407 16.42 -9.76 11.37
CA VAL A 407 16.51 -9.95 9.90
C VAL A 407 16.70 -11.44 9.62
N ARG A 408 15.84 -12.01 8.79
CA ARG A 408 15.86 -13.44 8.47
C ARG A 408 15.88 -13.71 6.96
N PRO A 409 16.65 -14.72 6.51
CA PRO A 409 17.58 -15.56 7.28
C PRO A 409 18.82 -14.78 7.74
N PRO A 410 19.48 -15.15 8.87
CA PRO A 410 20.68 -14.45 9.36
C PRO A 410 21.93 -14.87 8.55
N MET A 411 21.94 -14.53 7.28
CA MET A 411 22.98 -14.90 6.30
C MET A 411 23.58 -13.66 5.64
N PRO A 412 24.65 -13.05 6.18
CA PRO A 412 25.26 -11.83 5.66
C PRO A 412 25.71 -11.89 4.19
N SER A 413 26.19 -13.05 3.75
CA SER A 413 26.67 -13.26 2.37
C SER A 413 25.55 -13.46 1.34
N LEU A 414 24.30 -13.64 1.79
CA LEU A 414 23.16 -13.82 0.88
C LEU A 414 22.86 -12.51 0.15
N ARG A 415 22.54 -12.58 -1.14
CA ARG A 415 22.11 -11.40 -1.91
C ARG A 415 20.86 -10.80 -1.29
N ILE A 416 20.79 -9.46 -1.21
CA ILE A 416 19.64 -8.78 -0.59
C ILE A 416 18.33 -9.04 -1.35
N SER A 417 18.38 -9.29 -2.66
CA SER A 417 17.22 -9.67 -3.48
C SER A 417 16.56 -10.99 -3.06
N ALA A 418 17.27 -11.86 -2.34
CA ALA A 418 16.72 -13.12 -1.84
C ALA A 418 15.97 -12.98 -0.50
N PHE A 419 16.03 -11.82 0.14
CA PHE A 419 15.28 -11.53 1.35
C PHE A 419 13.87 -11.06 1.02
N SER A 420 12.91 -11.35 1.91
CA SER A 420 11.56 -10.75 1.81
C SER A 420 11.62 -9.23 1.96
N GLY A 421 10.61 -8.53 1.43
CA GLY A 421 10.52 -7.08 1.54
C GLY A 421 10.62 -6.56 2.97
N GLY A 422 10.00 -7.23 3.94
CA GLY A 422 10.10 -6.90 5.36
C GLY A 422 11.52 -7.03 5.89
N ASN A 423 12.28 -8.07 5.52
CA ASN A 423 13.65 -8.25 5.96
C ASN A 423 14.63 -7.27 5.27
N GLN A 424 14.38 -6.92 4.01
CA GLN A 424 15.11 -5.84 3.34
C GLN A 424 14.91 -4.51 4.08
N GLN A 425 13.67 -4.18 4.43
CA GLN A 425 13.33 -2.94 5.15
C GLN A 425 13.96 -2.90 6.55
N LYS A 426 13.92 -4.03 7.28
CA LYS A 426 14.59 -4.17 8.57
C LYS A 426 16.11 -3.93 8.47
N LEU A 427 16.76 -4.42 7.41
CA LEU A 427 18.20 -4.20 7.20
C LEU A 427 18.51 -2.73 6.87
N VAL A 428 17.70 -2.08 6.02
CA VAL A 428 17.83 -0.64 5.72
C VAL A 428 17.67 0.18 7.00
N LEU A 429 16.63 -0.10 7.79
CA LEU A 429 16.41 0.56 9.08
C LEU A 429 17.57 0.32 10.05
N ALA A 430 18.05 -0.94 10.17
CA ALA A 430 19.19 -1.28 11.00
C ALA A 430 20.42 -0.45 10.64
N ARG A 431 20.72 -0.31 9.35
CA ARG A 431 21.83 0.50 8.85
C ARG A 431 21.73 1.96 9.27
N GLU A 432 20.54 2.56 9.13
CA GLU A 432 20.32 3.98 9.41
C GLU A 432 20.14 4.26 10.92
N ILE A 433 19.68 3.30 11.72
CA ILE A 433 19.50 3.45 13.17
C ILE A 433 20.80 3.21 13.94
N ASP A 434 21.59 2.21 13.57
CA ASP A 434 22.80 1.82 14.30
C ASP A 434 23.93 2.88 14.25
N VAL A 435 23.79 3.89 13.42
CA VAL A 435 24.71 5.04 13.39
C VAL A 435 24.37 6.07 14.47
N ASP A 436 23.35 5.82 15.27
CA ASP A 436 22.83 6.69 16.33
C ASP A 436 22.51 8.12 15.85
N PRO A 437 21.62 8.28 14.85
CA PRO A 437 21.30 9.58 14.28
C PRO A 437 20.60 10.48 15.31
N ARG A 438 20.76 11.80 15.18
CA ARG A 438 19.97 12.80 15.93
C ARG A 438 18.62 13.07 15.25
N VAL A 439 18.63 13.09 13.93
CA VAL A 439 17.45 13.28 13.09
C VAL A 439 17.35 12.10 12.14
N LEU A 440 16.18 11.45 12.10
CA LEU A 440 15.88 10.33 11.20
C LEU A 440 14.70 10.68 10.30
N LEU A 441 14.97 10.76 8.99
CA LEU A 441 13.97 10.93 7.96
C LEU A 441 13.55 9.55 7.46
N ILE A 442 12.23 9.26 7.45
CA ILE A 442 11.75 7.92 7.10
C ILE A 442 10.60 8.04 6.11
N GLY A 443 10.83 7.55 4.90
CA GLY A 443 9.80 7.44 3.90
C GLY A 443 9.17 6.05 3.90
N GLN A 444 7.86 5.97 4.02
CA GLN A 444 7.05 4.74 3.88
C GLN A 444 7.61 3.56 4.69
N PRO A 445 7.78 3.66 6.03
CA PRO A 445 8.52 2.67 6.83
C PRO A 445 7.98 1.26 6.71
N THR A 446 6.68 1.10 6.48
CA THR A 446 6.00 -0.20 6.44
C THR A 446 5.52 -0.62 5.05
N ARG A 447 5.86 0.15 4.00
CA ARG A 447 5.42 -0.17 2.64
C ARG A 447 5.95 -1.52 2.17
N GLY A 448 5.01 -2.43 1.84
CA GLY A 448 5.32 -3.75 1.33
C GLY A 448 6.04 -4.65 2.33
N VAL A 449 5.75 -4.49 3.63
CA VAL A 449 6.20 -5.38 4.71
C VAL A 449 5.01 -6.09 5.35
N ASP A 450 5.28 -7.17 6.05
CA ASP A 450 4.26 -7.96 6.77
C ASP A 450 3.90 -7.32 8.12
N ILE A 451 2.75 -7.71 8.69
CA ILE A 451 2.24 -7.17 9.95
C ILE A 451 3.22 -7.40 11.10
N GLY A 452 3.91 -8.53 11.13
CA GLY A 452 4.91 -8.82 12.15
C GLY A 452 6.12 -7.88 12.08
N ALA A 453 6.55 -7.51 10.87
CA ALA A 453 7.61 -6.53 10.66
C ALA A 453 7.14 -5.10 10.98
N ILE A 454 5.86 -4.76 10.69
CA ILE A 454 5.27 -3.46 11.04
C ILE A 454 5.36 -3.22 12.56
N GLU A 455 4.90 -4.17 13.37
CA GLU A 455 4.97 -4.07 14.84
C GLU A 455 6.41 -3.82 15.32
N PHE A 456 7.38 -4.56 14.77
CA PHE A 456 8.79 -4.42 15.12
C PHE A 456 9.32 -3.03 14.78
N ILE A 457 9.06 -2.54 13.55
CA ILE A 457 9.49 -1.23 13.06
C ILE A 457 8.91 -0.13 13.95
N HIS A 458 7.61 -0.17 14.20
CA HIS A 458 6.93 0.85 15.02
C HIS A 458 7.52 0.93 16.44
N LYS A 459 7.77 -0.22 17.09
CA LYS A 459 8.43 -0.26 18.42
C LYS A 459 9.81 0.39 18.40
N LYS A 460 10.60 0.14 17.33
CA LYS A 460 11.92 0.74 17.18
C LYS A 460 11.85 2.26 17.00
N LEU A 461 10.90 2.77 16.21
CA LEU A 461 10.72 4.20 15.98
C LEU A 461 10.27 4.92 17.26
N VAL A 462 9.35 4.35 18.01
CA VAL A 462 8.93 4.89 19.32
C VAL A 462 10.11 4.90 20.30
N ALA A 463 10.91 3.83 20.37
CA ALA A 463 12.09 3.78 21.23
C ALA A 463 13.14 4.85 20.87
N LEU A 464 13.34 5.16 19.59
CA LEU A 464 14.21 6.24 19.15
C LEU A 464 13.70 7.62 19.59
N ARG A 465 12.39 7.88 19.44
CA ARG A 465 11.76 9.09 19.96
C ARG A 465 11.99 9.23 21.47
N ASP A 466 11.72 8.16 22.22
CA ASP A 466 11.88 8.16 23.68
C ASP A 466 13.35 8.33 24.12
N ALA A 467 14.30 7.96 23.24
CA ALA A 467 15.71 8.26 23.40
C ALA A 467 16.11 9.69 22.99
N GLY A 468 15.13 10.58 22.73
CA GLY A 468 15.37 11.99 22.42
C GLY A 468 15.75 12.29 20.96
N LYS A 469 15.57 11.35 20.02
CA LYS A 469 15.78 11.60 18.59
C LYS A 469 14.59 12.36 17.99
N ALA A 470 14.83 13.14 16.93
CA ALA A 470 13.77 13.75 16.13
C ALA A 470 13.49 12.88 14.91
N LEU A 471 12.22 12.54 14.67
CA LEU A 471 11.81 11.69 13.57
C LEU A 471 10.82 12.42 12.66
N LEU A 472 11.05 12.35 11.34
CA LEU A 472 10.06 12.70 10.33
C LEU A 472 9.61 11.42 9.63
N ILE A 473 8.35 11.06 9.77
CA ILE A 473 7.75 9.89 9.10
C ILE A 473 6.84 10.40 8.00
N VAL A 474 7.14 10.01 6.76
CA VAL A 474 6.28 10.23 5.60
C VAL A 474 5.57 8.94 5.27
N SER A 475 4.24 8.93 5.29
CA SER A 475 3.46 7.75 4.94
C SER A 475 2.15 8.14 4.25
N VAL A 476 1.74 7.34 3.26
CA VAL A 476 0.41 7.42 2.65
C VAL A 476 -0.64 6.67 3.50
N GLU A 477 -0.19 5.81 4.41
CA GLU A 477 -1.05 5.05 5.32
C GLU A 477 -1.41 5.92 6.53
N LEU A 478 -2.65 6.43 6.59
CA LEU A 478 -3.08 7.30 7.68
C LEU A 478 -3.06 6.60 9.04
N ASP A 479 -3.35 5.30 9.09
CA ASP A 479 -3.27 4.51 10.32
C ASP A 479 -1.86 4.50 10.91
N GLU A 480 -0.83 4.47 10.05
CA GLU A 480 0.57 4.55 10.48
C GLU A 480 0.90 5.93 11.06
N ILE A 481 0.52 7.00 10.35
CA ILE A 481 0.69 8.39 10.84
C ILE A 481 -0.06 8.58 12.16
N LEU A 482 -1.33 8.21 12.22
CA LEU A 482 -2.14 8.32 13.44
C LEU A 482 -1.63 7.43 14.58
N GLY A 483 -0.99 6.31 14.28
CA GLY A 483 -0.42 5.40 15.28
C GLY A 483 0.88 5.91 15.90
N LEU A 484 1.74 6.55 15.11
CA LEU A 484 3.11 6.90 15.49
C LEU A 484 3.32 8.38 15.77
N ALA A 485 2.72 9.28 14.99
CA ALA A 485 3.01 10.71 15.08
C ALA A 485 2.53 11.34 16.40
N ASP A 486 3.29 12.29 16.89
CA ASP A 486 2.92 13.16 18.01
C ASP A 486 2.32 14.46 17.47
N ARG A 487 2.79 14.90 16.31
CA ARG A 487 2.30 16.04 15.53
C ARG A 487 2.24 15.64 14.05
N ILE A 488 1.24 16.11 13.33
CA ILE A 488 0.95 15.73 11.95
C ILE A 488 0.91 16.97 11.09
N LEU A 489 1.74 16.96 10.05
CA LEU A 489 1.71 17.90 8.94
C LEU A 489 0.92 17.26 7.79
N VAL A 490 0.05 18.03 7.15
CA VAL A 490 -0.70 17.56 5.98
C VAL A 490 -0.23 18.30 4.76
N MET A 491 0.21 17.55 3.75
CA MET A 491 0.73 18.09 2.50
C MET A 491 -0.25 17.87 1.35
N ASN A 492 -0.54 18.95 0.62
CA ASN A 492 -1.33 18.91 -0.60
C ASN A 492 -0.73 19.85 -1.64
N ALA A 493 -0.66 19.40 -2.90
CA ALA A 493 -0.16 20.17 -4.06
C ALA A 493 1.19 20.90 -3.84
N GLY A 494 2.06 20.31 -3.00
CA GLY A 494 3.39 20.84 -2.69
C GLY A 494 3.46 21.76 -1.47
N GLU A 495 2.35 22.05 -0.80
CA GLU A 495 2.27 22.95 0.35
C GLU A 495 1.85 22.22 1.61
N ILE A 496 2.27 22.69 2.79
CA ILE A 496 1.71 22.24 4.07
C ILE A 496 0.40 23.00 4.29
N VAL A 497 -0.72 22.30 4.12
CA VAL A 497 -2.07 22.87 4.23
C VAL A 497 -2.63 22.81 5.65
N GLY A 498 -1.97 22.08 6.55
CA GLY A 498 -2.38 22.02 7.96
C GLY A 498 -1.35 21.35 8.85
N GLU A 499 -1.41 21.71 10.11
CA GLU A 499 -0.65 21.13 11.23
C GLU A 499 -1.60 20.79 12.37
N LEU A 500 -1.53 19.56 12.87
CA LEU A 500 -2.41 19.03 13.89
C LEU A 500 -1.61 18.35 15.00
N LEU A 501 -1.99 18.56 16.25
CA LEU A 501 -1.55 17.67 17.32
C LEU A 501 -2.23 16.30 17.17
N ARG A 502 -1.60 15.23 17.61
CA ARG A 502 -2.17 13.89 17.51
C ARG A 502 -3.56 13.79 18.16
N ALA A 503 -3.80 14.49 19.25
CA ALA A 503 -5.07 14.49 19.97
C ALA A 503 -6.24 15.06 19.13
N ASP A 504 -5.95 16.03 18.25
CA ASP A 504 -6.92 16.74 17.42
C ASP A 504 -7.05 16.15 16.01
N ALA A 505 -6.23 15.13 15.70
CA ALA A 505 -6.15 14.54 14.38
C ALA A 505 -7.13 13.35 14.25
N THR A 506 -8.09 13.48 13.34
CA THR A 506 -8.96 12.40 12.89
C THR A 506 -8.67 12.09 11.44
N GLU A 507 -8.94 10.86 11.01
CA GLU A 507 -8.77 10.45 9.63
C GLU A 507 -9.60 11.30 8.66
N GLU A 508 -10.84 11.62 9.04
CA GLU A 508 -11.73 12.48 8.25
C GLU A 508 -11.12 13.87 8.04
N LYS A 509 -10.62 14.50 9.13
CA LYS A 509 -10.01 15.83 9.08
C LYS A 509 -8.75 15.86 8.23
N ILE A 510 -7.87 14.86 8.40
CA ILE A 510 -6.67 14.74 7.58
C ILE A 510 -7.05 14.46 6.12
N GLY A 511 -8.01 13.57 5.87
CA GLY A 511 -8.49 13.24 4.52
C GLY A 511 -9.05 14.45 3.77
N LEU A 512 -9.83 15.31 4.43
CA LEU A 512 -10.33 16.57 3.85
C LEU A 512 -9.19 17.53 3.49
N MET A 513 -8.21 17.70 4.39
CA MET A 513 -7.02 18.52 4.12
C MET A 513 -6.19 17.96 2.96
N MET A 514 -6.01 16.64 2.89
CA MET A 514 -5.31 15.96 1.78
C MET A 514 -6.01 16.15 0.44
N ALA A 515 -7.33 16.29 0.45
CA ALA A 515 -8.15 16.56 -0.74
C ALA A 515 -8.18 18.07 -1.11
N GLY A 516 -7.53 18.95 -0.35
CA GLY A 516 -7.53 20.40 -0.59
C GLY A 516 -8.86 21.09 -0.20
N ILE A 517 -9.70 20.43 0.58
CA ILE A 517 -10.95 20.99 1.09
C ILE A 517 -10.63 21.78 2.36
N ASP A 518 -10.81 23.10 2.33
CA ASP A 518 -10.48 23.99 3.44
C ASP A 518 -11.33 23.68 4.68
N SER A 519 -10.72 23.11 5.73
CA SER A 519 -11.38 22.78 6.99
C SER A 519 -11.70 24.00 7.87
N ARG A 520 -11.36 25.22 7.42
CA ARG A 520 -11.64 26.49 8.11
C ARG A 520 -13.05 27.01 7.87
N ALA A 521 -13.73 26.54 6.80
CA ALA A 521 -15.16 26.80 6.63
C ALA A 521 -15.94 25.73 7.41
N GLY A 522 -16.71 26.16 8.41
CA GLY A 522 -17.54 25.26 9.22
C GLY A 522 -18.36 24.33 8.34
N PHE A 523 -18.10 23.03 8.40
CA PHE A 523 -18.73 22.01 7.59
C PHE A 523 -20.20 21.87 7.97
N SER A 524 -21.10 22.36 7.11
CA SER A 524 -22.47 21.86 7.01
C SER A 524 -22.47 20.77 5.95
N PRO A 525 -22.93 19.54 6.21
CA PRO A 525 -23.00 18.50 5.18
C PRO A 525 -23.83 19.01 4.00
N PRO A 526 -23.45 18.72 2.74
CA PRO A 526 -24.22 19.14 1.59
C PRO A 526 -25.62 18.55 1.68
N THR A 527 -26.63 19.41 1.77
CA THR A 527 -28.01 19.02 1.55
C THR A 527 -28.17 18.63 0.09
N GLU A 528 -28.98 17.60 -0.21
CA GLU A 528 -29.19 17.03 -1.56
C GLU A 528 -29.60 18.05 -2.65
N SER A 529 -29.87 19.29 -2.28
CA SER A 529 -30.24 20.37 -3.21
C SER A 529 -29.06 21.13 -3.83
N GLY A 530 -27.81 20.94 -3.37
CA GLY A 530 -26.62 21.67 -3.83
C GLY A 530 -25.96 21.17 -5.11
N LEU A 531 -26.34 20.00 -5.62
CA LEU A 531 -25.70 19.35 -6.77
C LEU A 531 -26.16 19.84 -8.14
N LYS A 532 -27.07 20.82 -8.22
CA LYS A 532 -27.63 21.31 -9.49
C LYS A 532 -27.10 22.65 -10.01
N SER A 533 -26.14 23.31 -9.36
CA SER A 533 -25.73 24.67 -9.73
C SER A 533 -24.25 24.89 -10.05
N ALA A 534 -23.47 23.86 -10.35
CA ALA A 534 -22.07 23.99 -10.73
C ALA A 534 -21.75 23.36 -12.09
N LEU A 535 -22.51 23.74 -13.13
CA LEU A 535 -22.08 23.60 -14.53
C LEU A 535 -21.88 25.01 -15.08
N PRO A 536 -20.72 25.41 -15.60
CA PRO A 536 -20.58 26.66 -16.34
C PRO A 536 -21.34 26.54 -17.65
N GLN A 537 -22.22 27.52 -17.90
CA GLN A 537 -22.80 27.76 -19.20
C GLN A 537 -21.74 28.40 -20.09
N THR A 538 -21.44 27.78 -21.17
CA THR A 538 -20.94 28.05 -22.54
C THR A 538 -19.85 27.11 -22.95
#